data_c0feea91738353497ef122083079cd45
#
_entry.id   c0feea91738353497ef122083079cd45
#
_cell.length_a   1.000
_cell.length_b   1.000
_cell.length_c   1.000
_cell.angle_alpha   90.00
_cell.angle_beta   90.00
_cell.angle_gamma   90.00
#
_symmetry.space_group_name_H-M   'P 1'
#
loop_
_entity.id
_entity.type
_entity.pdbx_description
1 polymer ?
#
loop_
_entity_poly.entity_id
_entity_poly.type
_entity_poly.pdbx_seq_one_letter_code
_entity_poly.pdbx_strand_id
1 'polypeptide(L)'
;MDGVDVVISEIRRLSLSVIGSITVPYKKKLRTALDRVVLNNEPLTIHSYAVLDVEIGKEFAEAVNYALQEFGIKNNRIIAVGSHGQTLRHSPSSAPPYSLQIGDGATIAALTNITCISNFRSLDIAKGGQGAPLVPAFHEWCFSSEDKERSILNIGGIANVTILNSDNTHPLGFDTGPGNCLMDEWTKLHLGKPYDKGGTWASSGKTIPLLLESLLDYDYFKKDIPKSTGREEFNLRFLREKITSTSMRSASSENIQATLLELSPIRLLLH
;
A
#
# COMPACT_ATOMS: atom_id res chain seq x y z
N MET A 1 8.34 -3.90 -2.28
CA MET A 1 7.59 -5.02 -2.91
C MET A 1 8.30 -6.32 -2.54
N ASP A 2 7.81 -6.99 -1.52
CA ASP A 2 8.56 -8.10 -0.93
C ASP A 2 8.04 -9.46 -1.41
N GLY A 3 6.77 -9.56 -1.80
CA GLY A 3 6.16 -10.78 -2.28
C GLY A 3 4.67 -10.63 -2.57
N VAL A 4 4.04 -11.76 -2.79
CA VAL A 4 2.60 -11.93 -2.97
C VAL A 4 2.01 -12.45 -1.66
N ASP A 5 1.17 -11.67 -1.04
CA ASP A 5 0.42 -12.09 0.14
C ASP A 5 -0.84 -12.83 -0.30
N VAL A 6 -0.99 -14.06 0.17
CA VAL A 6 -2.17 -14.90 -0.08
C VAL A 6 -2.84 -15.18 1.25
N VAL A 7 -4.13 -14.87 1.32
CA VAL A 7 -4.99 -15.19 2.47
C VAL A 7 -6.12 -16.08 2.01
N ILE A 8 -6.31 -17.21 2.68
CA ILE A 8 -7.45 -18.10 2.47
C ILE A 8 -8.42 -17.88 3.63
N SER A 9 -9.66 -17.55 3.30
CA SER A 9 -10.68 -17.25 4.29
C SER A 9 -12.02 -17.86 3.94
N GLU A 10 -12.80 -18.20 4.96
CA GLU A 10 -14.21 -18.52 4.84
C GLU A 10 -15.02 -17.27 5.24
N ILE A 11 -15.82 -16.79 4.29
CA ILE A 11 -16.69 -15.62 4.48
C ILE A 11 -18.11 -16.11 4.55
N ARG A 12 -18.78 -15.87 5.69
CA ARG A 12 -20.20 -16.07 5.91
C ARG A 12 -20.89 -14.73 6.09
N ARG A 13 -22.23 -14.72 6.08
CA ARG A 13 -23.00 -13.46 6.15
C ARG A 13 -22.56 -12.51 7.28
N LEU A 14 -22.18 -13.04 8.44
CA LEU A 14 -21.85 -12.27 9.64
C LEU A 14 -20.48 -12.64 10.25
N SER A 15 -19.64 -13.37 9.53
CA SER A 15 -18.35 -13.79 10.08
C SER A 15 -17.31 -14.01 9.00
N LEU A 16 -16.07 -13.73 9.37
CA LEU A 16 -14.86 -14.03 8.62
C LEU A 16 -13.98 -14.95 9.46
N SER A 17 -13.54 -16.05 8.87
CA SER A 17 -12.56 -16.93 9.47
C SER A 17 -11.35 -17.06 8.53
N VAL A 18 -10.19 -16.65 9.00
CA VAL A 18 -8.93 -16.85 8.26
C VAL A 18 -8.49 -18.28 8.47
N ILE A 19 -8.38 -19.05 7.39
CA ILE A 19 -7.92 -20.44 7.40
C ILE A 19 -6.39 -20.46 7.38
N GLY A 20 -5.78 -19.60 6.61
CA GLY A 20 -4.33 -19.46 6.52
C GLY A 20 -3.90 -18.24 5.73
N SER A 21 -2.67 -17.82 5.96
CA SER A 21 -2.02 -16.74 5.21
C SER A 21 -0.55 -17.06 4.99
N ILE A 22 -0.03 -16.66 3.83
CA ILE A 22 1.37 -16.87 3.47
C ILE A 22 1.83 -15.73 2.55
N THR A 23 3.10 -15.35 2.70
CA THR A 23 3.77 -14.45 1.77
C THR A 23 4.73 -15.23 0.89
N VAL A 24 4.53 -15.20 -0.42
CA VAL A 24 5.42 -15.83 -1.40
C VAL A 24 6.32 -14.76 -2.02
N PRO A 25 7.65 -14.80 -1.83
CA PRO A 25 8.54 -13.81 -2.38
C PRO A 25 8.49 -13.77 -3.91
N TYR A 26 8.53 -12.59 -4.50
CA TYR A 26 8.67 -12.46 -5.96
C TYR A 26 9.98 -13.08 -6.46
N LYS A 27 9.93 -13.75 -7.61
CA LYS A 27 11.14 -14.16 -8.33
C LYS A 27 12.01 -12.94 -8.62
N LYS A 28 13.31 -13.05 -8.37
CA LYS A 28 14.26 -11.93 -8.47
C LYS A 28 14.17 -11.14 -9.79
N LYS A 29 14.03 -11.84 -10.92
CA LYS A 29 13.90 -11.21 -12.25
C LYS A 29 12.65 -10.33 -12.34
N LEU A 30 11.52 -10.84 -11.86
CA LEU A 30 10.24 -10.15 -11.89
C LEU A 30 10.25 -8.94 -10.96
N ARG A 31 10.76 -9.11 -9.74
CA ARG A 31 10.95 -8.01 -8.78
C ARG A 31 11.80 -6.89 -9.39
N THR A 32 12.92 -7.21 -10.02
CA THR A 32 13.76 -6.20 -10.68
C THR A 32 13.01 -5.45 -11.78
N ALA A 33 12.21 -6.15 -12.59
CA ALA A 33 11.38 -5.51 -13.63
C ALA A 33 10.34 -4.58 -13.02
N LEU A 34 9.67 -4.98 -11.94
CA LEU A 34 8.72 -4.15 -11.21
C LEU A 34 9.39 -2.91 -10.59
N ASP A 35 10.54 -3.07 -9.93
CA ASP A 35 11.29 -1.97 -9.31
C ASP A 35 11.65 -0.90 -10.35
N ARG A 36 12.06 -1.29 -11.55
CA ARG A 36 12.37 -0.35 -12.65
C ARG A 36 11.14 0.47 -13.04
N VAL A 37 9.99 -0.14 -13.18
CA VAL A 37 8.76 0.53 -13.62
C VAL A 37 8.14 1.36 -12.51
N VAL A 38 8.07 0.82 -11.28
CA VAL A 38 7.34 1.45 -10.18
C VAL A 38 8.21 2.48 -9.45
N LEU A 39 9.47 2.13 -9.13
CA LEU A 39 10.35 3.01 -8.35
C LEU A 39 11.13 3.98 -9.22
N ASN A 40 11.65 3.51 -10.37
CA ASN A 40 12.47 4.35 -11.25
C ASN A 40 11.64 5.05 -12.35
N ASN A 41 10.33 4.80 -12.38
CA ASN A 41 9.42 5.40 -13.34
C ASN A 41 9.82 5.16 -14.83
N GLU A 42 10.44 4.00 -15.12
CA GLU A 42 10.82 3.66 -16.49
C GLU A 42 9.57 3.46 -17.37
N PRO A 43 9.55 4.03 -18.58
CA PRO A 43 8.43 3.84 -19.50
C PRO A 43 8.37 2.39 -20.01
N LEU A 44 7.17 1.89 -20.20
CA LEU A 44 6.91 0.58 -20.82
C LEU A 44 6.38 0.77 -22.23
N THR A 45 6.86 -0.08 -23.15
CA THR A 45 6.15 -0.28 -24.44
C THR A 45 4.87 -1.07 -24.18
N ILE A 46 3.90 -1.00 -25.08
CA ILE A 46 2.67 -1.81 -25.02
C ILE A 46 3.01 -3.30 -24.91
N HIS A 47 3.99 -3.78 -25.69
CA HIS A 47 4.44 -5.16 -25.64
C HIS A 47 5.01 -5.52 -24.25
N SER A 48 5.91 -4.70 -23.71
CA SER A 48 6.51 -4.95 -22.40
C SER A 48 5.48 -4.91 -21.27
N TYR A 49 4.46 -4.04 -21.38
CA TYR A 49 3.33 -4.01 -20.46
C TYR A 49 2.55 -5.32 -20.52
N ALA A 50 2.14 -5.77 -21.71
CA ALA A 50 1.36 -7.00 -21.85
C ALA A 50 2.12 -8.25 -21.37
N VAL A 51 3.43 -8.33 -21.64
CA VAL A 51 4.28 -9.41 -21.13
C VAL A 51 4.34 -9.38 -19.62
N LEU A 52 4.56 -8.20 -19.02
CA LEU A 52 4.67 -8.06 -17.57
C LEU A 52 3.34 -8.39 -16.87
N ASP A 53 2.21 -7.99 -17.44
CA ASP A 53 0.87 -8.29 -16.93
C ASP A 53 0.64 -9.81 -16.82
N VAL A 54 0.93 -10.55 -17.89
CA VAL A 54 0.82 -12.02 -17.91
C VAL A 54 1.82 -12.68 -16.93
N GLU A 55 3.07 -12.21 -16.88
CA GLU A 55 4.08 -12.78 -15.98
C GLU A 55 3.71 -12.57 -14.49
N ILE A 56 3.14 -11.41 -14.14
CA ILE A 56 2.59 -11.17 -12.78
C ILE A 56 1.39 -12.07 -12.53
N GLY A 57 0.50 -12.25 -13.51
CA GLY A 57 -0.63 -13.19 -13.41
C GLY A 57 -0.18 -14.62 -13.10
N LYS A 58 0.88 -15.09 -13.79
CA LYS A 58 1.50 -16.42 -13.51
C LYS A 58 2.07 -16.50 -12.10
N GLU A 59 2.80 -15.48 -11.65
CA GLU A 59 3.38 -15.44 -10.31
C GLU A 59 2.29 -15.49 -9.23
N PHE A 60 1.19 -14.78 -9.44
CA PHE A 60 0.04 -14.81 -8.52
C PHE A 60 -0.65 -16.17 -8.52
N ALA A 61 -0.81 -16.80 -9.68
CA ALA A 61 -1.37 -18.14 -9.77
C ALA A 61 -0.49 -19.19 -9.06
N GLU A 62 0.84 -19.11 -9.22
CA GLU A 62 1.79 -19.94 -8.51
C GLU A 62 1.68 -19.76 -6.99
N ALA A 63 1.57 -18.49 -6.52
CA ALA A 63 1.41 -18.19 -5.11
C ALA A 63 0.10 -18.75 -4.54
N VAL A 64 -1.02 -18.64 -5.28
CA VAL A 64 -2.31 -19.24 -4.90
C VAL A 64 -2.20 -20.77 -4.81
N ASN A 65 -1.66 -21.43 -5.85
CA ASN A 65 -1.52 -22.88 -5.87
C ASN A 65 -0.60 -23.37 -4.73
N TYR A 66 0.48 -22.64 -4.45
CA TYR A 66 1.37 -22.94 -3.33
C TYR A 66 0.64 -22.82 -1.99
N ALA A 67 -0.12 -21.76 -1.77
CA ALA A 67 -0.92 -21.60 -0.55
C ALA A 67 -1.95 -22.73 -0.38
N LEU A 68 -2.64 -23.12 -1.45
CA LEU A 68 -3.59 -24.22 -1.42
C LEU A 68 -2.93 -25.55 -1.02
N GLN A 69 -1.73 -25.80 -1.54
CA GLN A 69 -0.94 -26.99 -1.21
C GLN A 69 -0.51 -26.96 0.26
N GLU A 70 0.05 -25.85 0.73
CA GLU A 70 0.51 -25.70 2.13
C GLU A 70 -0.61 -25.92 3.15
N PHE A 71 -1.81 -25.43 2.85
CA PHE A 71 -2.96 -25.58 3.74
C PHE A 71 -3.82 -26.81 3.45
N GLY A 72 -3.42 -27.67 2.52
CA GLY A 72 -4.12 -28.92 2.17
C GLY A 72 -5.53 -28.69 1.60
N ILE A 73 -5.76 -27.58 0.91
CA ILE A 73 -7.07 -27.18 0.37
C ILE A 73 -7.11 -27.47 -1.13
N LYS A 74 -8.15 -28.17 -1.57
CA LYS A 74 -8.39 -28.40 -3.01
C LYS A 74 -8.96 -27.16 -3.66
N ASN A 75 -8.55 -26.85 -4.91
CA ASN A 75 -9.02 -25.70 -5.68
C ASN A 75 -10.57 -25.66 -5.83
N ASN A 76 -11.22 -26.82 -5.96
CA ASN A 76 -12.69 -26.91 -6.05
C ASN A 76 -13.44 -26.54 -4.76
N ARG A 77 -12.73 -26.29 -3.66
CA ARG A 77 -13.28 -25.76 -2.39
C ARG A 77 -13.23 -24.23 -2.35
N ILE A 78 -12.54 -23.60 -3.29
CA ILE A 78 -12.42 -22.15 -3.37
C ILE A 78 -13.45 -21.63 -4.37
N ILE A 79 -14.26 -20.66 -3.94
CA ILE A 79 -15.31 -20.04 -4.78
C ILE A 79 -14.67 -19.08 -5.78
N ALA A 80 -13.75 -18.24 -5.32
CA ALA A 80 -13.07 -17.27 -6.16
C ALA A 80 -11.74 -16.81 -5.55
N VAL A 81 -10.85 -16.33 -6.40
CA VAL A 81 -9.65 -15.56 -6.03
C VAL A 81 -9.94 -14.10 -6.28
N GLY A 82 -9.81 -13.25 -5.25
CA GLY A 82 -9.78 -11.81 -5.40
C GLY A 82 -8.35 -11.34 -5.61
N SER A 83 -8.01 -10.86 -6.81
CA SER A 83 -6.67 -10.36 -7.13
C SER A 83 -6.68 -8.85 -7.27
N HIS A 84 -6.03 -8.15 -6.33
CA HIS A 84 -5.83 -6.71 -6.44
C HIS A 84 -4.91 -6.33 -7.61
N GLY A 85 -4.00 -7.22 -7.99
CA GLY A 85 -2.94 -6.92 -8.94
C GLY A 85 -1.78 -6.13 -8.28
N GLN A 86 -0.75 -5.87 -9.08
CA GLN A 86 0.37 -5.00 -8.72
C GLN A 86 0.14 -3.60 -9.30
N THR A 87 0.01 -2.60 -8.45
CA THR A 87 -0.16 -1.22 -8.93
C THR A 87 1.11 -0.72 -9.60
N LEU A 88 0.98 -0.29 -10.85
CA LEU A 88 2.02 0.40 -11.59
C LEU A 88 1.89 1.92 -11.48
N ARG A 89 0.66 2.43 -11.57
CA ARG A 89 0.34 3.87 -11.48
C ARG A 89 -1.01 4.05 -10.81
N HIS A 90 -1.10 5.13 -10.03
CA HIS A 90 -2.35 5.58 -9.45
C HIS A 90 -2.44 7.09 -9.63
N SER A 91 -3.42 7.55 -10.41
CA SER A 91 -3.55 8.95 -10.80
C SER A 91 -5.03 9.38 -10.84
N PRO A 92 -5.70 9.41 -9.67
CA PRO A 92 -7.11 9.73 -9.60
C PRO A 92 -7.42 11.21 -9.91
N SER A 93 -6.42 12.08 -9.82
CA SER A 93 -6.56 13.52 -10.11
C SER A 93 -6.13 13.92 -11.52
N SER A 94 -5.73 12.97 -12.37
CA SER A 94 -5.39 13.27 -13.76
C SER A 94 -6.63 13.45 -14.63
N ALA A 95 -6.45 13.98 -15.84
CA ALA A 95 -7.51 14.15 -16.83
C ALA A 95 -7.17 13.34 -18.10
N PRO A 96 -7.76 12.17 -18.32
CA PRO A 96 -8.73 11.45 -17.48
C PRO A 96 -8.10 10.79 -16.23
N PRO A 97 -8.89 10.58 -15.16
CA PRO A 97 -8.42 9.89 -13.97
C PRO A 97 -8.28 8.39 -14.22
N TYR A 98 -7.27 7.76 -13.59
CA TYR A 98 -7.05 6.32 -13.72
C TYR A 98 -6.26 5.71 -12.55
N SER A 99 -6.38 4.40 -12.41
CA SER A 99 -5.47 3.58 -11.62
C SER A 99 -5.15 2.30 -12.39
N LEU A 100 -3.88 1.98 -12.52
CA LEU A 100 -3.41 0.86 -13.34
C LEU A 100 -2.76 -0.19 -12.46
N GLN A 101 -3.40 -1.35 -12.38
CA GLN A 101 -2.89 -2.57 -11.78
C GLN A 101 -2.65 -3.60 -12.87
N ILE A 102 -1.60 -4.41 -12.71
CA ILE A 102 -1.27 -5.55 -13.57
C ILE A 102 -1.32 -6.86 -12.78
N GLY A 103 -1.42 -7.95 -13.50
CA GLY A 103 -1.60 -9.31 -12.97
C GLY A 103 -2.87 -9.89 -13.59
N ASP A 104 -2.75 -10.33 -14.88
CA ASP A 104 -3.86 -10.79 -15.70
C ASP A 104 -4.73 -11.82 -15.00
N GLY A 105 -5.98 -11.44 -14.72
CA GLY A 105 -6.96 -12.27 -14.03
C GLY A 105 -7.36 -13.51 -14.83
N ALA A 106 -7.31 -13.47 -16.15
CA ALA A 106 -7.58 -14.62 -16.99
C ALA A 106 -6.48 -15.69 -16.86
N THR A 107 -5.23 -15.26 -16.80
CA THR A 107 -4.07 -16.13 -16.51
C THR A 107 -4.19 -16.77 -15.12
N ILE A 108 -4.56 -15.99 -14.11
CA ILE A 108 -4.79 -16.53 -12.75
C ILE A 108 -5.89 -17.58 -12.77
N ALA A 109 -7.04 -17.29 -13.37
CA ALA A 109 -8.15 -18.22 -13.46
C ALA A 109 -7.79 -19.51 -14.20
N ALA A 110 -7.10 -19.40 -15.31
CA ALA A 110 -6.69 -20.55 -16.14
C ALA A 110 -5.70 -21.47 -15.39
N LEU A 111 -4.72 -20.90 -14.70
CA LEU A 111 -3.66 -21.67 -14.03
C LEU A 111 -4.08 -22.24 -12.66
N THR A 112 -5.05 -21.63 -11.99
CA THR A 112 -5.59 -22.12 -10.72
C THR A 112 -6.84 -22.97 -10.88
N ASN A 113 -7.50 -22.88 -12.02
CA ASN A 113 -8.85 -23.41 -12.26
C ASN A 113 -9.88 -22.92 -11.21
N ILE A 114 -9.74 -21.64 -10.80
CA ILE A 114 -10.64 -20.95 -9.88
C ILE A 114 -11.06 -19.64 -10.53
N THR A 115 -12.32 -19.24 -10.38
CA THR A 115 -12.78 -17.91 -10.81
C THR A 115 -11.91 -16.82 -10.22
N CYS A 116 -11.42 -15.89 -11.06
CA CYS A 116 -10.65 -14.73 -10.60
C CYS A 116 -11.47 -13.45 -10.74
N ILE A 117 -11.52 -12.68 -9.67
CA ILE A 117 -12.10 -11.34 -9.62
C ILE A 117 -10.96 -10.34 -9.48
N SER A 118 -10.87 -9.38 -10.40
CA SER A 118 -9.77 -8.41 -10.46
C SER A 118 -10.29 -7.01 -10.82
N ASN A 119 -9.39 -6.03 -10.94
CA ASN A 119 -9.71 -4.66 -11.34
C ASN A 119 -10.70 -3.94 -10.41
N PHE A 120 -10.47 -3.99 -9.12
CA PHE A 120 -11.36 -3.43 -8.11
C PHE A 120 -11.47 -1.89 -8.12
N ARG A 121 -10.46 -1.17 -8.65
CA ARG A 121 -10.35 0.29 -8.54
C ARG A 121 -11.02 1.07 -9.65
N SER A 122 -11.09 0.49 -10.86
CA SER A 122 -11.55 1.21 -12.05
C SER A 122 -13.01 1.67 -11.96
N LEU A 123 -13.88 0.87 -11.35
CA LEU A 123 -15.30 1.23 -11.21
C LEU A 123 -15.50 2.41 -10.25
N ASP A 124 -14.76 2.44 -9.15
CA ASP A 124 -14.82 3.54 -8.18
C ASP A 124 -14.37 4.85 -8.85
N ILE A 125 -13.25 4.83 -9.56
CA ILE A 125 -12.74 5.99 -10.31
C ILE A 125 -13.74 6.45 -11.38
N ALA A 126 -14.32 5.51 -12.14
CA ALA A 126 -15.31 5.84 -13.17
C ALA A 126 -16.59 6.49 -12.61
N LYS A 127 -16.89 6.25 -11.32
CA LYS A 127 -17.98 6.89 -10.59
C LYS A 127 -17.58 8.19 -9.87
N GLY A 128 -16.36 8.68 -10.09
CA GLY A 128 -15.84 9.91 -9.48
C GLY A 128 -15.14 9.72 -8.14
N GLY A 129 -14.91 8.48 -7.71
CA GLY A 129 -14.13 8.18 -6.52
C GLY A 129 -12.61 8.25 -6.75
N GLN A 130 -11.86 8.07 -5.68
CA GLN A 130 -10.39 8.11 -5.71
C GLN A 130 -9.76 6.74 -6.07
N GLY A 131 -10.54 5.66 -6.08
CA GLY A 131 -10.03 4.30 -6.28
C GLY A 131 -9.15 3.77 -5.13
N ALA A 132 -8.96 4.55 -4.08
CA ALA A 132 -8.22 4.21 -2.87
C ALA A 132 -8.63 5.13 -1.71
N PRO A 133 -8.65 4.64 -0.46
CA PRO A 133 -8.60 3.23 -0.07
C PRO A 133 -9.91 2.49 -0.44
N LEU A 134 -9.85 1.17 -0.70
CA LEU A 134 -11.03 0.35 -0.98
C LEU A 134 -11.47 -0.52 0.22
N VAL A 135 -10.68 -0.51 1.28
CA VAL A 135 -10.96 -1.31 2.49
C VAL A 135 -12.05 -0.77 3.42
N PRO A 136 -12.55 0.50 3.33
CA PRO A 136 -13.52 1.01 4.30
C PRO A 136 -14.80 0.17 4.42
N ALA A 137 -15.36 -0.30 3.30
CA ALA A 137 -16.54 -1.17 3.33
C ALA A 137 -16.28 -2.53 4.01
N PHE A 138 -15.05 -3.08 3.85
CA PHE A 138 -14.63 -4.30 4.53
C PHE A 138 -14.41 -4.04 6.03
N HIS A 139 -13.80 -2.91 6.39
CA HIS A 139 -13.64 -2.51 7.78
C HIS A 139 -14.98 -2.30 8.48
N GLU A 140 -15.93 -1.66 7.81
CA GLU A 140 -17.30 -1.50 8.31
C GLU A 140 -17.93 -2.87 8.62
N TRP A 141 -17.90 -3.77 7.65
CA TRP A 141 -18.46 -5.11 7.83
C TRP A 141 -17.79 -5.91 8.95
N CYS A 142 -16.45 -5.80 9.12
CA CYS A 142 -15.69 -6.57 10.10
C CYS A 142 -15.67 -5.95 11.50
N PHE A 143 -15.66 -4.61 11.59
CA PHE A 143 -15.25 -3.90 12.80
C PHE A 143 -16.26 -2.87 13.29
N SER A 144 -17.37 -2.62 12.59
CA SER A 144 -18.40 -1.71 13.13
C SER A 144 -18.98 -2.22 14.44
N SER A 145 -19.47 -1.27 15.23
CA SER A 145 -20.14 -1.52 16.52
C SER A 145 -21.23 -0.48 16.67
N GLU A 146 -22.40 -0.92 17.14
CA GLU A 146 -23.53 -0.02 17.42
C GLU A 146 -23.25 0.93 18.60
N ASP A 147 -22.34 0.53 19.49
CA ASP A 147 -22.10 1.26 20.75
C ASP A 147 -20.83 2.14 20.72
N LYS A 148 -19.97 2.02 19.69
CA LYS A 148 -18.66 2.66 19.71
C LYS A 148 -18.21 3.08 18.32
N GLU A 149 -17.74 4.30 18.23
CA GLU A 149 -16.91 4.76 17.11
C GLU A 149 -15.57 4.03 17.12
N ARG A 150 -15.05 3.71 15.93
CA ARG A 150 -13.76 3.04 15.76
C ARG A 150 -12.99 3.67 14.63
N SER A 151 -11.69 3.82 14.83
CA SER A 151 -10.75 4.17 13.78
C SER A 151 -9.84 2.96 13.51
N ILE A 152 -9.88 2.47 12.27
CA ILE A 152 -9.02 1.37 11.83
C ILE A 152 -7.84 1.98 11.08
N LEU A 153 -6.66 1.82 11.67
CA LEU A 153 -5.43 2.35 11.16
C LEU A 153 -4.60 1.27 10.47
N ASN A 154 -4.16 1.54 9.26
CA ASN A 154 -3.20 0.71 8.53
C ASN A 154 -1.92 1.52 8.27
N ILE A 155 -0.78 1.04 8.79
CA ILE A 155 0.52 1.67 8.62
C ILE A 155 1.38 0.81 7.69
N GLY A 156 1.32 1.11 6.40
CA GLY A 156 2.20 0.55 5.39
C GLY A 156 3.23 1.58 4.91
N GLY A 157 3.63 1.50 3.65
CA GLY A 157 4.46 2.56 3.03
C GLY A 157 3.79 3.93 3.11
N ILE A 158 2.52 3.97 2.73
CA ILE A 158 1.57 5.05 3.03
C ILE A 158 0.66 4.55 4.14
N ALA A 159 0.34 5.41 5.09
CA ALA A 159 -0.61 5.13 6.15
C ALA A 159 -2.01 5.61 5.74
N ASN A 160 -3.02 4.85 6.12
CA ASN A 160 -4.42 5.23 5.92
C ASN A 160 -5.27 4.92 7.16
N VAL A 161 -6.38 5.62 7.26
CA VAL A 161 -7.36 5.44 8.34
C VAL A 161 -8.75 5.21 7.75
N THR A 162 -9.51 4.37 8.41
CA THR A 162 -10.96 4.24 8.18
C THR A 162 -11.69 4.60 9.47
N ILE A 163 -12.57 5.58 9.40
CA ILE A 163 -13.41 6.02 10.50
C ILE A 163 -14.76 5.31 10.36
N LEU A 164 -15.16 4.58 11.40
CA LEU A 164 -16.40 3.86 11.52
C LEU A 164 -17.27 4.54 12.59
N ASN A 165 -18.32 5.20 12.14
CA ASN A 165 -19.24 5.92 13.03
C ASN A 165 -20.28 4.98 13.63
N SER A 166 -20.74 5.28 14.82
CA SER A 166 -21.81 4.53 15.51
C SER A 166 -23.21 4.80 14.95
N ASP A 167 -23.39 5.87 14.18
CA ASP A 167 -24.67 6.32 13.62
C ASP A 167 -25.04 5.66 12.28
N ASN A 168 -24.32 4.60 11.87
CA ASN A 168 -24.46 3.90 10.58
C ASN A 168 -24.30 4.81 9.35
N THR A 169 -23.62 5.94 9.48
CA THR A 169 -23.17 6.69 8.30
C THR A 169 -22.09 5.92 7.57
N HIS A 170 -21.96 6.15 6.26
CA HIS A 170 -20.96 5.46 5.47
C HIS A 170 -19.54 5.66 6.03
N PRO A 171 -18.70 4.61 6.04
CA PRO A 171 -17.35 4.71 6.55
C PRO A 171 -16.54 5.70 5.73
N LEU A 172 -15.75 6.53 6.40
CA LEU A 172 -14.85 7.47 5.76
C LEU A 172 -13.42 6.91 5.79
N GLY A 173 -12.83 6.71 4.62
CA GLY A 173 -11.45 6.24 4.50
C GLY A 173 -10.60 7.19 3.67
N PHE A 174 -9.36 7.45 4.11
CA PHE A 174 -8.40 8.28 3.40
C PHE A 174 -6.96 7.99 3.82
N ASP A 175 -6.01 8.40 2.94
CA ASP A 175 -4.59 8.29 3.27
C ASP A 175 -4.16 9.48 4.15
N THR A 176 -3.45 9.19 5.23
CA THR A 176 -2.97 10.21 6.18
C THR A 176 -1.61 10.78 5.78
N GLY A 177 -0.86 10.06 4.93
CA GLY A 177 0.47 10.44 4.45
C GLY A 177 1.48 9.31 4.54
N PRO A 178 2.80 9.61 4.58
CA PRO A 178 3.81 8.58 4.66
C PRO A 178 3.71 7.82 6.00
N GLY A 179 3.64 6.50 5.91
CA GLY A 179 3.83 5.61 7.04
C GLY A 179 5.32 5.31 7.20
N ASN A 180 5.79 4.20 6.63
CA ASN A 180 7.19 3.79 6.73
C ASN A 180 8.02 4.05 5.46
N CYS A 181 7.42 4.47 4.33
CA CYS A 181 8.14 4.56 3.07
C CYS A 181 9.39 5.45 3.11
N LEU A 182 9.29 6.64 3.73
CA LEU A 182 10.42 7.55 3.84
C LEU A 182 11.51 7.01 4.77
N MET A 183 11.11 6.40 5.89
CA MET A 183 12.04 5.76 6.83
C MET A 183 12.79 4.59 6.21
N ASP A 184 12.10 3.75 5.47
CA ASP A 184 12.68 2.57 4.82
C ASP A 184 13.63 2.98 3.70
N GLU A 185 13.26 3.94 2.87
CA GLU A 185 14.12 4.48 1.81
C GLU A 185 15.36 5.17 2.38
N TRP A 186 15.21 5.91 3.48
CA TRP A 186 16.32 6.56 4.17
C TRP A 186 17.27 5.52 4.80
N THR A 187 16.72 4.49 5.44
CA THR A 187 17.50 3.36 5.99
C THR A 187 18.24 2.61 4.90
N LYS A 188 17.60 2.34 3.76
CA LYS A 188 18.23 1.68 2.62
C LYS A 188 19.38 2.50 2.07
N LEU A 189 19.21 3.82 1.96
CA LEU A 189 20.23 4.73 1.45
C LEU A 189 21.48 4.77 2.34
N HIS A 190 21.30 4.84 3.67
CA HIS A 190 22.41 5.09 4.62
C HIS A 190 23.00 3.82 5.23
N LEU A 191 22.17 2.77 5.43
CA LEU A 191 22.60 1.53 6.07
C LEU A 191 22.63 0.31 5.13
N GLY A 192 22.09 0.44 3.90
CA GLY A 192 21.95 -0.70 2.98
C GLY A 192 20.94 -1.74 3.46
N LYS A 193 20.14 -1.46 4.49
CA LYS A 193 19.13 -2.34 5.06
C LYS A 193 17.74 -1.99 4.52
N PRO A 194 16.80 -2.96 4.41
CA PRO A 194 15.46 -2.69 3.89
C PRO A 194 14.62 -1.78 4.77
N TYR A 195 14.82 -1.81 6.09
CA TYR A 195 14.13 -1.00 7.10
C TYR A 195 14.92 -0.94 8.41
N ASP A 196 14.55 -0.01 9.29
CA ASP A 196 15.12 0.15 10.64
C ASP A 196 14.45 -0.83 11.61
N LYS A 197 15.07 -1.98 11.82
CA LYS A 197 14.52 -3.05 12.66
C LYS A 197 14.36 -2.59 14.12
N GLY A 198 13.11 -2.57 14.59
CA GLY A 198 12.78 -2.15 15.96
C GLY A 198 13.00 -0.67 16.22
N GLY A 199 13.20 0.16 15.20
CA GLY A 199 13.45 1.60 15.38
C GLY A 199 14.77 1.92 16.09
N THR A 200 15.72 0.97 16.08
CA THR A 200 16.97 1.12 16.85
C THR A 200 17.87 2.23 16.33
N TRP A 201 17.84 2.47 15.04
CA TRP A 201 18.60 3.57 14.44
C TRP A 201 17.92 4.91 14.69
N ALA A 202 16.61 5.02 14.50
CA ALA A 202 15.86 6.23 14.84
C ALA A 202 16.01 6.62 16.31
N SER A 203 16.01 5.65 17.24
CA SER A 203 16.18 5.90 18.67
C SER A 203 17.56 6.42 19.07
N SER A 204 18.58 6.26 18.21
CA SER A 204 19.92 6.84 18.42
C SER A 204 20.00 8.31 17.99
N GLY A 205 19.01 8.82 17.26
CA GLY A 205 18.91 10.20 16.82
C GLY A 205 18.02 11.07 17.71
N LYS A 206 17.91 12.34 17.32
CA LYS A 206 17.00 13.31 17.93
C LYS A 206 16.18 13.98 16.83
N THR A 207 14.89 14.18 17.08
CA THR A 207 14.00 14.91 16.18
C THR A 207 14.52 16.32 15.92
N ILE A 208 14.49 16.75 14.68
CA ILE A 208 14.86 18.10 14.22
C ILE A 208 13.58 18.91 14.05
N PRO A 209 13.23 19.84 14.97
CA PRO A 209 11.95 20.54 14.94
C PRO A 209 11.68 21.27 13.62
N LEU A 210 12.65 22.02 13.10
CA LEU A 210 12.49 22.78 11.85
C LEU A 210 12.23 21.88 10.63
N LEU A 211 12.86 20.69 10.58
CA LEU A 211 12.58 19.74 9.50
C LEU A 211 11.19 19.13 9.67
N LEU A 212 10.81 18.78 10.89
CA LEU A 212 9.47 18.23 11.19
C LEU A 212 8.37 19.23 10.81
N GLU A 213 8.50 20.49 11.21
CA GLU A 213 7.57 21.56 10.83
C GLU A 213 7.46 21.72 9.32
N SER A 214 8.60 21.74 8.60
CA SER A 214 8.61 21.83 7.14
C SER A 214 7.96 20.61 6.47
N LEU A 215 8.12 19.41 7.03
CA LEU A 215 7.46 18.21 6.54
C LEU A 215 5.95 18.29 6.79
N LEU A 216 5.52 18.72 7.96
CA LEU A 216 4.11 18.87 8.35
C LEU A 216 3.39 19.97 7.55
N ASP A 217 4.09 21.03 7.12
CA ASP A 217 3.53 22.13 6.32
C ASP A 217 3.41 21.77 4.81
N TYR A 218 3.45 20.52 4.43
CA TYR A 218 3.30 20.12 3.03
C TYR A 218 1.84 20.15 2.59
N ASP A 219 1.60 20.63 1.35
CA ASP A 219 0.25 20.92 0.82
C ASP A 219 -0.69 19.71 0.82
N TYR A 220 -0.16 18.49 0.65
CA TYR A 220 -0.97 17.28 0.78
C TYR A 220 -1.73 17.22 2.11
N PHE A 221 -1.11 17.64 3.18
CA PHE A 221 -1.71 17.58 4.51
C PHE A 221 -2.84 18.58 4.72
N LYS A 222 -2.89 19.64 3.90
CA LYS A 222 -3.93 20.69 3.90
C LYS A 222 -5.14 20.34 3.04
N LYS A 223 -5.06 19.25 2.23
CA LYS A 223 -6.18 18.83 1.37
C LYS A 223 -7.34 18.33 2.22
N ASP A 224 -8.55 18.60 1.74
CA ASP A 224 -9.78 18.06 2.31
C ASP A 224 -9.83 16.51 2.20
N ILE A 225 -10.54 15.90 3.12
CA ILE A 225 -10.81 14.46 3.10
C ILE A 225 -12.15 14.19 2.37
N PRO A 226 -12.28 13.05 1.64
CA PRO A 226 -11.27 12.00 1.46
C PRO A 226 -10.14 12.41 0.50
N LYS A 227 -8.92 11.95 0.79
CA LYS A 227 -7.73 12.20 -0.02
C LYS A 227 -6.87 10.95 -0.13
N SER A 228 -6.11 10.83 -1.23
CA SER A 228 -5.18 9.73 -1.45
C SER A 228 -3.81 10.22 -1.90
N THR A 229 -2.79 9.43 -1.66
CA THR A 229 -1.40 9.71 -2.05
C THR A 229 -0.63 8.40 -2.27
N GLY A 230 0.65 8.52 -2.66
CA GLY A 230 1.49 7.37 -2.93
C GLY A 230 2.99 7.67 -2.78
N ARG A 231 3.80 6.67 -3.10
CA ARG A 231 5.27 6.81 -3.10
C ARG A 231 5.79 7.73 -4.20
N GLU A 232 4.99 8.03 -5.23
CA GLU A 232 5.30 9.01 -6.26
C GLU A 232 5.39 10.43 -5.66
N GLU A 233 4.61 10.73 -4.61
CA GLU A 233 4.62 11.99 -3.88
C GLU A 233 5.60 11.94 -2.70
N PHE A 234 5.55 10.89 -1.87
CA PHE A 234 6.40 10.72 -0.69
C PHE A 234 7.58 9.77 -0.97
N ASN A 235 8.73 10.32 -1.35
CA ASN A 235 9.94 9.61 -1.73
C ASN A 235 11.22 10.36 -1.31
N LEU A 236 12.40 9.80 -1.61
CA LEU A 236 13.68 10.44 -1.29
C LEU A 236 13.88 11.82 -1.94
N ARG A 237 13.27 12.07 -3.10
CA ARG A 237 13.36 13.39 -3.73
C ARG A 237 12.64 14.43 -2.88
N PHE A 238 11.39 14.15 -2.50
CA PHE A 238 10.61 14.99 -1.57
C PHE A 238 11.40 15.27 -0.28
N LEU A 239 11.95 14.23 0.34
CA LEU A 239 12.71 14.37 1.57
C LEU A 239 13.95 15.25 1.40
N ARG A 240 14.72 15.07 0.32
CA ARG A 240 15.91 15.88 0.00
C ARG A 240 15.56 17.36 -0.23
N GLU A 241 14.45 17.63 -0.89
CA GLU A 241 13.94 19.00 -1.09
C GLU A 241 13.64 19.66 0.27
N LYS A 242 12.99 18.95 1.20
CA LYS A 242 12.70 19.43 2.55
C LYS A 242 13.95 19.64 3.39
N ILE A 243 14.91 18.72 3.38
CA ILE A 243 16.21 18.85 4.05
C ILE A 243 16.97 20.08 3.53
N THR A 244 16.92 20.31 2.21
CA THR A 244 17.61 21.44 1.58
C THR A 244 16.96 22.77 1.92
N SER A 245 15.63 22.87 1.89
CA SER A 245 14.88 24.09 2.19
C SER A 245 15.03 24.54 3.66
N THR A 246 15.23 23.60 4.56
CA THR A 246 15.47 23.89 6.00
C THR A 246 16.93 24.09 6.34
N SER A 247 17.84 24.08 5.35
CA SER A 247 19.30 24.17 5.56
C SER A 247 19.90 23.07 6.46
N MET A 248 19.22 21.93 6.58
CA MET A 248 19.61 20.79 7.44
C MET A 248 20.51 19.76 6.73
N ARG A 249 21.27 20.18 5.68
CA ARG A 249 22.18 19.30 4.92
C ARG A 249 23.28 18.68 5.78
N SER A 250 23.66 19.34 6.87
CA SER A 250 24.69 18.86 7.82
C SER A 250 24.10 18.04 8.98
N ALA A 251 22.78 17.84 9.01
CA ALA A 251 22.17 17.01 10.04
C ALA A 251 22.61 15.56 9.91
N SER A 252 22.79 14.89 11.04
CA SER A 252 23.15 13.47 11.02
C SER A 252 21.98 12.63 10.49
N SER A 253 22.32 11.52 9.83
CA SER A 253 21.32 10.63 9.23
C SER A 253 20.37 10.02 10.26
N GLU A 254 20.84 9.78 11.48
CA GLU A 254 20.05 9.27 12.61
C GLU A 254 19.00 10.29 13.07
N ASN A 255 19.36 11.58 13.10
CA ASN A 255 18.43 12.66 13.46
C ASN A 255 17.33 12.82 12.41
N ILE A 256 17.67 12.69 11.14
CA ILE A 256 16.66 12.67 10.06
C ILE A 256 15.75 11.47 10.21
N GLN A 257 16.29 10.27 10.47
CA GLN A 257 15.48 9.06 10.70
C GLN A 257 14.53 9.23 11.91
N ALA A 258 15.02 9.79 13.02
CA ALA A 258 14.20 10.11 14.19
C ALA A 258 13.08 11.10 13.86
N THR A 259 13.37 12.09 13.02
CA THR A 259 12.37 13.08 12.57
C THR A 259 11.29 12.43 11.69
N LEU A 260 11.67 11.50 10.81
CA LEU A 260 10.74 10.76 9.98
C LEU A 260 9.85 9.82 10.80
N LEU A 261 10.40 9.21 11.86
CA LEU A 261 9.62 8.41 12.79
C LEU A 261 8.56 9.25 13.50
N GLU A 262 8.88 10.47 13.90
CA GLU A 262 7.93 11.38 14.57
C GLU A 262 6.85 11.92 13.63
N LEU A 263 7.14 12.07 12.33
CA LEU A 263 6.19 12.56 11.35
C LEU A 263 4.94 11.65 11.25
N SER A 264 5.13 10.32 11.23
CA SER A 264 4.04 9.38 10.98
C SER A 264 2.96 9.40 12.07
N PRO A 265 3.26 9.27 13.39
CA PRO A 265 2.23 9.32 14.43
C PRO A 265 1.54 10.69 14.55
N ILE A 266 2.25 11.80 14.36
CA ILE A 266 1.63 13.13 14.40
C ILE A 266 0.54 13.25 13.34
N ARG A 267 0.78 12.73 12.12
CA ARG A 267 -0.23 12.76 11.05
C ARG A 267 -1.43 11.87 11.32
N LEU A 268 -1.26 10.83 12.13
CA LEU A 268 -2.35 9.95 12.53
C LEU A 268 -3.23 10.55 13.64
N LEU A 269 -2.68 11.44 14.46
CA LEU A 269 -3.38 12.08 15.58
C LEU A 269 -4.10 13.38 15.19
N LEU A 270 -3.75 13.99 14.04
CA LEU A 270 -4.32 15.27 13.59
C LEU A 270 -5.56 15.12 12.69
N HIS A 271 -6.07 13.92 12.52
CA HIS A 271 -7.28 13.57 11.79
C HIS A 271 -8.26 12.83 12.70
#